data_65cf0ad8fab45e57162952e617607afe
#
_entry.id   65cf0ad8fab45e57162952e617607afe
#
_cell.length_a   1.000
_cell.length_b   1.000
_cell.length_c   1.000
_cell.angle_alpha   90.00
_cell.angle_beta   90.00
_cell.angle_gamma   90.00
#
_symmetry.space_group_name_H-M   'P 1'
#
loop_
_entity.id
_entity.type
_entity.pdbx_description
1 polymer ?
#
loop_
_entity_poly.entity_id
_entity_poly.type
_entity_poly.pdbx_seq_one_letter_code
_entity_poly.pdbx_strand_id
1 'polypeptide(L)'
;MSRLLVLGAGPAQLGLLEAARERGVWTAVVDRDPGAPGFRLADRRCILSTEDEPAIERLIGALEIDGIVSPGTDWPVGVAARIAERAGLPHPISPQTAVLATNKLRQRERLAVAGVPQPRVWVLGGEDELPEVDRPVVVKAPDRQGQKGLTLVEDPAGLAAAVETARSAARNGLALVEELVDGPEVTCIGF
;
A
#
# COMPACT_ATOMS: atom_id res chain seq x y z
N MET A 1 -22.67 -8.85 -18.54
CA MET A 1 -22.31 -9.13 -17.14
C MET A 1 -20.95 -8.50 -16.90
N SER A 2 -20.86 -7.54 -15.97
CA SER A 2 -19.60 -6.85 -15.71
C SER A 2 -18.56 -7.79 -15.11
N ARG A 3 -17.30 -7.65 -15.54
CA ARG A 3 -16.16 -8.48 -15.14
C ARG A 3 -15.14 -7.65 -14.38
N LEU A 4 -14.89 -8.00 -13.13
CA LEU A 4 -13.99 -7.30 -12.24
C LEU A 4 -12.73 -8.13 -11.94
N LEU A 5 -11.55 -7.54 -12.12
CA LEU A 5 -10.30 -8.12 -11.67
C LEU A 5 -9.96 -7.56 -10.27
N VAL A 6 -9.78 -8.45 -9.31
CA VAL A 6 -9.45 -8.09 -7.92
C VAL A 6 -8.03 -8.53 -7.62
N LEU A 7 -7.19 -7.58 -7.20
CA LEU A 7 -5.81 -7.87 -6.78
C LEU A 7 -5.77 -8.09 -5.26
N GLY A 8 -5.45 -9.32 -4.89
CA GLY A 8 -5.49 -9.84 -3.54
C GLY A 8 -6.71 -10.74 -3.29
N ALA A 9 -6.50 -11.83 -2.55
CA ALA A 9 -7.52 -12.77 -2.12
C ALA A 9 -7.49 -13.02 -0.60
N GLY A 10 -6.84 -12.13 0.15
CA GLY A 10 -6.73 -12.20 1.61
C GLY A 10 -8.02 -11.78 2.33
N PRO A 11 -7.99 -11.76 3.67
CA PRO A 11 -9.16 -11.37 4.47
C PRO A 11 -9.70 -9.97 4.14
N ALA A 12 -8.82 -9.02 3.81
CA ALA A 12 -9.21 -7.64 3.49
C ALA A 12 -10.06 -7.51 2.21
N GLN A 13 -10.02 -8.50 1.32
CA GLN A 13 -10.78 -8.50 0.07
C GLN A 13 -12.14 -9.21 0.18
N LEU A 14 -12.41 -9.96 1.26
CA LEU A 14 -13.62 -10.78 1.37
C LEU A 14 -14.90 -9.96 1.23
N GLY A 15 -15.02 -8.82 1.92
CA GLY A 15 -16.21 -7.97 1.85
C GLY A 15 -16.50 -7.44 0.45
N LEU A 16 -15.45 -7.10 -0.33
CA LEU A 16 -15.63 -6.71 -1.73
C LEU A 16 -16.13 -7.89 -2.58
N LEU A 17 -15.55 -9.08 -2.40
CA LEU A 17 -15.89 -10.27 -3.17
C LEU A 17 -17.33 -10.74 -2.87
N GLU A 18 -17.74 -10.66 -1.61
CA GLU A 18 -19.13 -10.92 -1.20
C GLU A 18 -20.10 -9.93 -1.86
N ALA A 19 -19.79 -8.64 -1.79
CA ALA A 19 -20.59 -7.59 -2.41
C ALA A 19 -20.66 -7.71 -3.94
N ALA A 20 -19.57 -8.11 -4.60
CA ALA A 20 -19.54 -8.38 -6.03
C ALA A 20 -20.47 -9.55 -6.40
N ARG A 21 -20.40 -10.65 -5.65
CA ARG A 21 -21.26 -11.82 -5.82
C ARG A 21 -22.75 -11.49 -5.65
N GLU A 22 -23.09 -10.73 -4.60
CA GLU A 22 -24.48 -10.30 -4.35
C GLU A 22 -25.05 -9.46 -5.51
N ARG A 23 -24.18 -8.69 -6.20
CA ARG A 23 -24.56 -7.86 -7.34
C ARG A 23 -24.44 -8.56 -8.70
N GLY A 24 -24.11 -9.83 -8.72
CA GLY A 24 -23.94 -10.60 -9.95
C GLY A 24 -22.76 -10.11 -10.80
N VAL A 25 -21.73 -9.52 -10.19
CA VAL A 25 -20.48 -9.14 -10.88
C VAL A 25 -19.58 -10.35 -10.93
N TRP A 26 -19.15 -10.74 -12.14
CA TRP A 26 -18.17 -11.81 -12.32
C TRP A 26 -16.78 -11.35 -11.87
N THR A 27 -16.09 -12.18 -11.11
CA THR A 27 -14.79 -11.82 -10.53
C THR A 27 -13.67 -12.76 -10.92
N ALA A 28 -12.57 -12.20 -11.46
CA ALA A 28 -11.28 -12.86 -11.48
C ALA A 28 -10.45 -12.32 -10.29
N VAL A 29 -9.82 -13.20 -9.54
CA VAL A 29 -9.08 -12.81 -8.33
C VAL A 29 -7.63 -13.27 -8.45
N VAL A 30 -6.70 -12.37 -8.19
CA VAL A 30 -5.26 -12.59 -8.27
C VAL A 30 -4.65 -12.65 -6.88
N ASP A 31 -3.98 -13.74 -6.55
CA ASP A 31 -3.12 -13.86 -5.36
C ASP A 31 -2.03 -14.89 -5.62
N ARG A 32 -0.86 -14.71 -5.01
CA ARG A 32 0.24 -15.69 -5.09
C ARG A 32 0.03 -16.90 -4.16
N ASP A 33 -0.76 -16.74 -3.10
CA ASP A 33 -1.11 -17.81 -2.18
C ASP A 33 -2.30 -18.61 -2.70
N PRO A 34 -2.12 -19.86 -3.15
CA PRO A 34 -3.22 -20.70 -3.65
C PRO A 34 -4.26 -21.03 -2.57
N GLY A 35 -3.92 -20.88 -1.29
CA GLY A 35 -4.80 -21.07 -0.13
C GLY A 35 -5.56 -19.82 0.31
N ALA A 36 -5.38 -18.70 -0.37
CA ALA A 36 -5.99 -17.43 0.02
C ALA A 36 -7.53 -17.53 0.11
N PRO A 37 -8.15 -17.04 1.21
CA PRO A 37 -9.55 -17.29 1.51
C PRO A 37 -10.53 -16.70 0.47
N GLY A 38 -10.17 -15.61 -0.20
CA GLY A 38 -10.99 -14.96 -1.21
C GLY A 38 -11.22 -15.81 -2.47
N PHE A 39 -10.36 -16.77 -2.74
CA PHE A 39 -10.54 -17.67 -3.88
C PHE A 39 -11.80 -18.52 -3.83
N ARG A 40 -12.40 -18.68 -2.65
CA ARG A 40 -13.71 -19.40 -2.52
C ARG A 40 -14.89 -18.60 -3.05
N LEU A 41 -14.73 -17.28 -3.18
CA LEU A 41 -15.75 -16.35 -3.66
C LEU A 41 -15.52 -15.94 -5.13
N ALA A 42 -14.37 -16.32 -5.71
CA ALA A 42 -13.98 -15.95 -7.06
C ALA A 42 -14.59 -16.88 -8.12
N ASP A 43 -15.09 -16.32 -9.22
CA ASP A 43 -15.48 -17.09 -10.41
C ASP A 43 -14.25 -17.65 -11.13
N ARG A 44 -13.14 -16.87 -11.12
CA ARG A 44 -11.84 -17.28 -11.68
C ARG A 44 -10.71 -17.03 -10.69
N ARG A 45 -9.95 -18.07 -10.37
CA ARG A 45 -8.70 -17.95 -9.59
C ARG A 45 -7.50 -17.77 -10.52
N CYS A 46 -6.67 -16.79 -10.23
CA CYS A 46 -5.43 -16.52 -10.96
C CYS A 46 -4.26 -16.51 -9.96
N ILE A 47 -3.49 -17.60 -9.93
CA ILE A 47 -2.39 -17.76 -8.98
C ILE A 47 -1.15 -17.11 -9.58
N LEU A 48 -0.92 -15.84 -9.21
CA LEU A 48 0.23 -15.05 -9.61
C LEU A 48 0.44 -13.88 -8.63
N SER A 49 1.60 -13.25 -8.69
CA SER A 49 1.87 -12.07 -7.86
C SER A 49 1.01 -10.88 -8.27
N THR A 50 0.42 -10.18 -7.30
CA THR A 50 -0.26 -8.89 -7.52
C THR A 50 0.71 -7.77 -7.94
N GLU A 51 2.00 -8.04 -8.00
CA GLU A 51 3.05 -7.13 -8.46
C GLU A 51 3.51 -7.43 -9.90
N ASP A 52 3.06 -8.53 -10.51
CA ASP A 52 3.38 -8.90 -11.89
C ASP A 52 2.47 -8.18 -12.88
N GLU A 53 2.76 -6.88 -13.11
CA GLU A 53 1.96 -6.03 -14.01
C GLU A 53 1.81 -6.64 -15.41
N PRO A 54 2.87 -7.17 -16.06
CA PRO A 54 2.71 -7.76 -17.40
C PRO A 54 1.78 -8.96 -17.43
N ALA A 55 1.80 -9.82 -16.40
CA ALA A 55 0.89 -10.94 -16.33
C ALA A 55 -0.56 -10.50 -16.08
N ILE A 56 -0.76 -9.49 -15.22
CA ILE A 56 -2.08 -8.92 -14.94
C ILE A 56 -2.67 -8.25 -16.19
N GLU A 57 -1.88 -7.51 -16.95
CA GLU A 57 -2.32 -6.91 -18.22
C GLU A 57 -2.77 -7.96 -19.24
N ARG A 58 -2.07 -9.08 -19.34
CA ARG A 58 -2.51 -10.21 -20.20
C ARG A 58 -3.85 -10.79 -19.74
N LEU A 59 -4.11 -10.86 -18.41
CA LEU A 59 -5.40 -11.32 -17.89
C LEU A 59 -6.54 -10.39 -18.28
N ILE A 60 -6.32 -9.07 -18.28
CA ILE A 60 -7.34 -8.09 -18.68
C ILE A 60 -7.85 -8.38 -20.09
N GLY A 61 -6.95 -8.53 -21.06
CA GLY A 61 -7.34 -8.86 -22.42
C GLY A 61 -7.94 -10.25 -22.58
N ALA A 62 -7.35 -11.28 -21.93
CA ALA A 62 -7.78 -12.67 -22.06
C ALA A 62 -9.13 -12.96 -21.40
N LEU A 63 -9.48 -12.19 -20.36
CA LEU A 63 -10.72 -12.36 -19.61
C LEU A 63 -11.75 -11.26 -19.90
N GLU A 64 -11.46 -10.34 -20.79
CA GLU A 64 -12.33 -9.21 -21.17
C GLU A 64 -12.81 -8.45 -19.92
N ILE A 65 -11.84 -7.99 -19.11
CA ILE A 65 -12.09 -7.31 -17.84
C ILE A 65 -12.58 -5.88 -18.05
N ASP A 66 -13.66 -5.50 -17.36
CA ASP A 66 -14.27 -4.17 -17.42
C ASP A 66 -13.74 -3.20 -16.35
N GLY A 67 -13.09 -3.72 -15.30
CA GLY A 67 -12.52 -2.91 -14.23
C GLY A 67 -11.54 -3.69 -13.36
N ILE A 68 -10.63 -2.99 -12.70
CA ILE A 68 -9.63 -3.57 -11.81
C ILE A 68 -9.62 -2.83 -10.47
N VAL A 69 -9.44 -3.55 -9.37
CA VAL A 69 -9.42 -2.96 -8.03
C VAL A 69 -8.52 -3.75 -7.08
N SER A 70 -7.96 -3.07 -6.09
CA SER A 70 -7.21 -3.67 -4.98
C SER A 70 -7.58 -3.00 -3.66
N PRO A 71 -8.58 -3.48 -2.90
CA PRO A 71 -8.90 -2.93 -1.60
C PRO A 71 -7.99 -3.48 -0.50
N GLY A 72 -7.69 -2.67 0.51
CA GLY A 72 -7.05 -3.09 1.75
C GLY A 72 -5.58 -3.49 1.68
N THR A 73 -4.88 -3.15 0.58
CA THR A 73 -3.42 -3.41 0.42
C THR A 73 -2.77 -2.27 -0.35
N ASP A 74 -1.71 -1.66 0.19
CA ASP A 74 -1.12 -0.43 -0.36
C ASP A 74 -0.48 -0.62 -1.74
N TRP A 75 0.48 -1.54 -1.85
CA TRP A 75 1.23 -1.69 -3.09
C TRP A 75 0.37 -2.07 -4.31
N PRO A 76 -0.52 -3.06 -4.23
CA PRO A 76 -1.39 -3.43 -5.33
C PRO A 76 -2.39 -2.34 -5.74
N VAL A 77 -2.70 -1.36 -4.89
CA VAL A 77 -3.51 -0.19 -5.27
C VAL A 77 -2.81 0.60 -6.38
N GLY A 78 -1.50 0.86 -6.23
CA GLY A 78 -0.70 1.52 -7.26
C GLY A 78 -0.61 0.72 -8.55
N VAL A 79 -0.46 -0.61 -8.45
CA VAL A 79 -0.48 -1.53 -9.60
C VAL A 79 -1.81 -1.44 -10.34
N ALA A 80 -2.93 -1.57 -9.62
CA ALA A 80 -4.27 -1.51 -10.21
C ALA A 80 -4.51 -0.17 -10.94
N ALA A 81 -4.14 0.96 -10.31
CA ALA A 81 -4.32 2.28 -10.90
C ALA A 81 -3.50 2.45 -12.20
N ARG A 82 -2.24 2.03 -12.23
CA ARG A 82 -1.40 2.12 -13.43
C ARG A 82 -1.90 1.22 -14.56
N ILE A 83 -2.31 0.02 -14.24
CA ILE A 83 -2.84 -0.92 -15.23
C ILE A 83 -4.18 -0.41 -15.77
N ALA A 84 -5.07 0.10 -14.92
CA ALA A 84 -6.34 0.68 -15.35
C ALA A 84 -6.12 1.84 -16.33
N GLU A 85 -5.19 2.76 -16.02
CA GLU A 85 -4.86 3.89 -16.90
C GLU A 85 -4.36 3.41 -18.27
N ARG A 86 -3.41 2.45 -18.29
CA ARG A 86 -2.88 1.91 -19.57
C ARG A 86 -3.90 1.13 -20.39
N ALA A 87 -4.80 0.43 -19.72
CA ALA A 87 -5.85 -0.37 -20.36
C ALA A 87 -7.14 0.43 -20.67
N GLY A 88 -7.20 1.72 -20.30
CA GLY A 88 -8.41 2.54 -20.48
C GLY A 88 -9.59 2.07 -19.61
N LEU A 89 -9.33 1.41 -18.48
CA LEU A 89 -10.37 0.91 -17.57
C LEU A 89 -10.73 1.96 -16.52
N PRO A 90 -11.97 1.98 -16.04
CA PRO A 90 -12.36 2.83 -14.93
C PRO A 90 -11.62 2.42 -13.65
N HIS A 91 -11.11 3.40 -12.89
CA HIS A 91 -10.49 3.22 -11.60
C HIS A 91 -10.80 4.42 -10.67
N PRO A 92 -11.04 4.20 -9.37
CA PRO A 92 -11.46 5.28 -8.47
C PRO A 92 -10.40 6.36 -8.25
N ILE A 93 -9.12 6.05 -8.44
CA ILE A 93 -8.01 6.99 -8.24
C ILE A 93 -6.99 6.90 -9.38
N SER A 94 -6.31 8.01 -9.66
CA SER A 94 -5.20 8.04 -10.61
C SER A 94 -3.94 7.34 -10.05
N PRO A 95 -2.97 6.93 -10.89
CA PRO A 95 -1.69 6.42 -10.42
C PRO A 95 -0.96 7.40 -9.49
N GLN A 96 -1.05 8.70 -9.74
CA GLN A 96 -0.45 9.76 -8.91
C GLN A 96 -1.10 9.77 -7.52
N THR A 97 -2.43 9.71 -7.45
CA THR A 97 -3.15 9.62 -6.18
C THR A 97 -2.83 8.33 -5.44
N ALA A 98 -2.69 7.20 -6.13
CA ALA A 98 -2.30 5.93 -5.54
C ALA A 98 -0.91 6.01 -4.88
N VAL A 99 0.07 6.66 -5.51
CA VAL A 99 1.40 6.91 -4.92
C VAL A 99 1.29 7.75 -3.66
N LEU A 100 0.51 8.84 -3.69
CA LEU A 100 0.29 9.68 -2.51
C LEU A 100 -0.39 8.91 -1.37
N ALA A 101 -1.33 8.03 -1.69
CA ALA A 101 -2.06 7.25 -0.69
C ALA A 101 -1.22 6.13 -0.03
N THR A 102 -0.18 5.64 -0.71
CA THR A 102 0.54 4.42 -0.29
C THR A 102 2.00 4.64 0.09
N ASN A 103 2.54 5.84 -0.10
CA ASN A 103 3.93 6.18 0.23
C ASN A 103 3.98 7.31 1.26
N LYS A 104 4.44 7.00 2.48
CA LYS A 104 4.48 7.94 3.62
C LYS A 104 5.34 9.18 3.35
N LEU A 105 6.45 9.03 2.62
CA LEU A 105 7.29 10.17 2.24
C LEU A 105 6.51 11.13 1.32
N ARG A 106 5.86 10.61 0.29
CA ARG A 106 5.06 11.42 -0.64
C ARG A 106 3.86 12.07 0.05
N GLN A 107 3.24 11.38 1.01
CA GLN A 107 2.21 11.97 1.86
C GLN A 107 2.75 13.16 2.65
N ARG A 108 3.92 13.01 3.31
CA ARG A 108 4.56 14.08 4.09
C ARG A 108 4.89 15.29 3.23
N GLU A 109 5.49 15.08 2.06
CA GLU A 109 5.79 16.14 1.09
C GLU A 109 4.52 16.90 0.68
N ARG A 110 3.46 16.15 0.34
CA ARG A 110 2.19 16.75 -0.10
C ARG A 110 1.48 17.52 1.00
N LEU A 111 1.47 16.99 2.23
CA LEU A 111 0.89 17.65 3.40
C LEU A 111 1.67 18.91 3.78
N ALA A 112 3.00 18.89 3.67
CA ALA A 112 3.84 20.07 3.90
C ALA A 112 3.51 21.21 2.92
N VAL A 113 3.41 20.88 1.63
CA VAL A 113 3.00 21.85 0.59
C VAL A 113 1.60 22.43 0.86
N ALA A 114 0.70 21.63 1.44
CA ALA A 114 -0.65 22.06 1.80
C ALA A 114 -0.73 22.83 3.14
N GLY A 115 0.40 23.00 3.85
CA GLY A 115 0.44 23.68 5.15
C GLY A 115 -0.24 22.88 6.28
N VAL A 116 -0.42 21.56 6.11
CA VAL A 116 -1.01 20.71 7.15
C VAL A 116 0.03 20.44 8.22
N PRO A 117 -0.28 20.67 9.52
CA PRO A 117 0.63 20.38 10.62
C PRO A 117 1.04 18.90 10.63
N GLN A 118 2.32 18.64 10.87
CA GLN A 118 2.89 17.30 10.88
C GLN A 118 3.96 17.19 11.98
N PRO A 119 4.26 15.97 12.47
CA PRO A 119 5.48 15.73 13.24
C PRO A 119 6.71 16.12 12.45
N ARG A 120 7.78 16.53 13.13
CA ARG A 120 9.07 16.69 12.48
C ARG A 120 9.53 15.36 11.91
N VAL A 121 10.07 15.38 10.69
CA VAL A 121 10.50 14.18 9.99
C VAL A 121 11.91 14.37 9.42
N TRP A 122 12.72 13.33 9.53
CA TRP A 122 14.00 13.20 8.85
C TRP A 122 13.93 12.03 7.88
N VAL A 123 14.43 12.24 6.68
CA VAL A 123 14.50 11.23 5.63
C VAL A 123 15.95 10.78 5.53
N LEU A 124 16.21 9.50 5.74
CA LEU A 124 17.56 8.95 5.76
C LEU A 124 17.74 7.90 4.66
N GLY A 125 18.77 8.08 3.86
CA GLY A 125 19.21 7.14 2.84
C GLY A 125 20.73 6.97 2.84
N GLY A 126 21.23 5.91 2.23
CA GLY A 126 22.67 5.71 2.02
C GLY A 126 23.50 5.89 3.27
N GLU A 127 24.43 6.85 3.20
CA GLU A 127 25.40 7.20 4.26
C GLU A 127 24.99 8.47 5.02
N ASP A 128 23.69 8.82 5.02
CA ASP A 128 23.23 9.99 5.74
C ASP A 128 23.54 9.89 7.24
N GLU A 129 23.96 11.00 7.84
CA GLU A 129 24.17 11.10 9.27
C GLU A 129 22.86 10.97 10.03
N LEU A 130 22.91 10.27 11.17
CA LEU A 130 21.76 10.13 12.04
C LEU A 130 21.42 11.48 12.68
N PRO A 131 20.13 11.86 12.75
CA PRO A 131 19.75 13.06 13.44
C PRO A 131 20.01 12.95 14.95
N GLU A 132 20.38 14.05 15.57
CA GLU A 132 20.33 14.15 17.02
C GLU A 132 18.87 14.20 17.47
N VAL A 133 18.48 13.26 18.32
CA VAL A 133 17.13 13.17 18.88
C VAL A 133 17.20 13.24 20.39
N ASP A 134 16.42 14.13 20.97
CA ASP A 134 16.32 14.39 22.42
C ASP A 134 15.03 13.84 23.05
N ARG A 135 14.22 13.20 22.27
CA ARG A 135 12.93 12.62 22.63
C ARG A 135 12.65 11.35 21.86
N PRO A 136 11.64 10.53 22.27
CA PRO A 136 11.23 9.34 21.55
C PRO A 136 10.86 9.66 20.10
N VAL A 137 11.24 8.75 19.19
CA VAL A 137 10.94 8.84 17.76
C VAL A 137 10.39 7.53 17.22
N VAL A 138 9.66 7.61 16.12
CA VAL A 138 9.20 6.45 15.37
C VAL A 138 10.00 6.35 14.08
N VAL A 139 10.67 5.22 13.90
CA VAL A 139 11.41 4.93 12.67
C VAL A 139 10.60 3.96 11.82
N LYS A 140 10.45 4.25 10.51
CA LYS A 140 9.62 3.44 9.62
C LYS A 140 10.08 3.46 8.17
N ALA A 141 9.80 2.36 7.45
CA ALA A 141 9.93 2.30 6.01
C ALA A 141 8.82 3.13 5.33
N PRO A 142 9.14 4.01 4.34
CA PRO A 142 8.15 4.89 3.71
C PRO A 142 7.11 4.15 2.87
N ASP A 143 7.47 2.99 2.31
CA ASP A 143 6.72 2.24 1.30
C ASP A 143 6.29 0.84 1.77
N ARG A 144 6.17 0.64 3.08
CA ARG A 144 5.71 -0.61 3.70
C ARG A 144 4.48 -0.39 4.57
N GLN A 145 3.68 -1.45 4.71
CA GLN A 145 2.49 -1.52 5.57
C GLN A 145 2.61 -2.67 6.56
N GLY A 146 1.65 -2.78 7.47
CA GLY A 146 1.58 -3.88 8.44
C GLY A 146 2.77 -3.88 9.40
N GLN A 147 3.22 -2.71 9.82
CA GLN A 147 4.31 -2.49 10.78
C GLN A 147 5.69 -3.04 10.34
N LYS A 148 5.85 -3.44 9.08
CA LYS A 148 7.15 -3.89 8.56
C LYS A 148 8.14 -2.74 8.51
N GLY A 149 9.28 -2.89 9.21
CA GLY A 149 10.29 -1.85 9.32
C GLY A 149 9.84 -0.64 10.15
N LEU A 150 8.93 -0.85 11.14
CA LEU A 150 8.49 0.16 12.09
C LEU A 150 9.08 -0.17 13.46
N THR A 151 9.72 0.82 14.10
CA THR A 151 10.32 0.72 15.44
C THR A 151 10.06 2.00 16.22
N LEU A 152 9.55 1.86 17.45
CA LEU A 152 9.56 2.94 18.44
C LEU A 152 10.95 2.96 19.10
N VAL A 153 11.60 4.11 19.08
CA VAL A 153 12.93 4.35 19.69
C VAL A 153 12.75 5.30 20.85
N GLU A 154 12.82 4.77 22.05
CA GLU A 154 12.74 5.55 23.30
C GLU A 154 14.12 6.01 23.78
N ASP A 155 15.17 5.20 23.50
CA ASP A 155 16.58 5.51 23.78
C ASP A 155 17.31 5.82 22.48
N PRO A 156 17.94 6.99 22.35
CA PRO A 156 18.75 7.37 21.17
C PRO A 156 19.80 6.33 20.77
N ALA A 157 20.32 5.53 21.69
CA ALA A 157 21.27 4.45 21.39
C ALA A 157 20.69 3.40 20.43
N GLY A 158 19.37 3.23 20.39
CA GLY A 158 18.68 2.31 19.48
C GLY A 158 18.43 2.85 18.07
N LEU A 159 18.70 4.14 17.82
CA LEU A 159 18.31 4.80 16.57
C LEU A 159 18.98 4.17 15.34
N ALA A 160 20.29 3.90 15.40
CA ALA A 160 21.03 3.31 14.29
C ALA A 160 20.46 1.96 13.84
N ALA A 161 20.17 1.07 14.79
CA ALA A 161 19.62 -0.25 14.52
C ALA A 161 18.19 -0.15 13.93
N ALA A 162 17.38 0.77 14.44
CA ALA A 162 16.03 1.02 13.94
C ALA A 162 16.05 1.55 12.49
N VAL A 163 16.94 2.48 12.17
CA VAL A 163 17.13 3.03 10.82
C VAL A 163 17.53 1.93 9.85
N GLU A 164 18.50 1.09 10.23
CA GLU A 164 18.94 -0.03 9.38
C GLU A 164 17.80 -1.04 9.14
N THR A 165 17.02 -1.34 10.18
CA THR A 165 15.82 -2.20 10.05
C THR A 165 14.81 -1.62 9.06
N ALA A 166 14.52 -0.33 9.16
CA ALA A 166 13.58 0.35 8.26
C ALA A 166 14.09 0.38 6.82
N ARG A 167 15.39 0.71 6.62
CA ARG A 167 16.04 0.74 5.30
C ARG A 167 16.04 -0.63 4.63
N SER A 168 16.40 -1.67 5.37
CA SER A 168 16.39 -3.05 4.86
C SER A 168 14.98 -3.51 4.50
N ALA A 169 13.95 -3.03 5.19
CA ALA A 169 12.56 -3.33 4.87
C ALA A 169 12.06 -2.53 3.67
N ALA A 170 12.51 -1.29 3.47
CA ALA A 170 12.05 -0.39 2.42
C ALA A 170 12.44 -0.91 1.02
N ARG A 171 11.57 -0.65 0.02
CA ARG A 171 11.86 -0.98 -1.40
C ARG A 171 12.90 -0.05 -2.01
N ASN A 172 12.96 1.18 -1.52
CA ASN A 172 13.87 2.23 -2.00
C ASN A 172 15.08 2.47 -1.07
N GLY A 173 15.24 1.66 -0.02
CA GLY A 173 16.36 1.78 0.91
C GLY A 173 16.33 3.03 1.80
N LEU A 174 15.20 3.74 1.89
CA LEU A 174 15.03 4.91 2.74
C LEU A 174 14.41 4.55 4.09
N ALA A 175 14.73 5.34 5.11
CA ALA A 175 14.02 5.34 6.38
C ALA A 175 13.45 6.73 6.67
N LEU A 176 12.30 6.77 7.34
CA LEU A 176 11.74 7.97 7.94
C LEU A 176 11.92 7.86 9.46
N VAL A 177 12.51 8.89 10.05
CA VAL A 177 12.55 9.11 11.50
C VAL A 177 11.54 10.21 11.79
N GLU A 178 10.56 9.96 12.62
CA GLU A 178 9.52 10.94 12.95
C GLU A 178 9.44 11.16 14.46
N GLU A 179 9.21 12.41 14.88
CA GLU A 179 8.88 12.68 16.27
C GLU A 179 7.67 11.85 16.70
N LEU A 180 7.74 11.25 17.89
CA LEU A 180 6.56 10.66 18.52
C LEU A 180 5.65 11.79 18.99
N VAL A 181 4.44 11.80 18.49
CA VAL A 181 3.38 12.71 18.95
C VAL A 181 2.58 12.00 20.02
N ASP A 182 2.51 12.58 21.20
CA ASP A 182 1.67 12.08 22.29
C ASP A 182 0.22 12.55 22.10
N GLY A 183 -0.73 11.67 22.40
CA GLY A 183 -2.15 11.96 22.29
C GLY A 183 -3.00 10.77 21.86
N PRO A 184 -4.32 10.95 21.74
CA PRO A 184 -5.20 9.89 21.27
C PRO A 184 -4.99 9.60 19.80
N GLU A 185 -4.90 8.32 19.46
CA GLU A 185 -4.88 7.88 18.06
C GLU A 185 -6.30 7.86 17.49
N VAL A 186 -6.51 8.50 16.37
CA VAL A 186 -7.81 8.57 15.69
C VAL A 186 -7.69 8.14 14.24
N THR A 187 -8.70 7.44 13.73
CA THR A 187 -8.86 7.12 12.31
C THR A 187 -9.95 8.00 11.72
N CYS A 188 -9.61 8.72 10.65
CA CYS A 188 -10.59 9.52 9.89
C CYS A 188 -10.88 8.81 8.56
N ILE A 189 -12.15 8.53 8.29
CA ILE A 189 -12.64 7.94 7.04
C ILE A 189 -13.56 8.95 6.37
N GLY A 190 -13.26 9.29 5.10
CA GLY A 190 -14.09 10.18 4.27
C GLY A 190 -14.70 9.43 3.08
N PHE A 191 -15.90 9.84 2.68
CA PHE A 191 -16.62 9.34 1.51
C PHE A 191 -16.93 10.48 0.55
#